data_9a529776bcd49bc766decd7d96bfb75e
#
_entry.id   9a529776bcd49bc766decd7d96bfb75e
#
_cell.length_a   1.000
_cell.length_b   1.000
_cell.length_c   1.000
_cell.angle_alpha   90.00
_cell.angle_beta   90.00
_cell.angle_gamma   90.00
#
_symmetry.space_group_name_H-M   'P 1'
#
loop_
_entity.id
_entity.type
_entity.pdbx_description
1 polymer ?
#
loop_
_entity_poly.entity_id
_entity_poly.type
_entity_poly.pdbx_seq_one_letter_code
_entity_poly.pdbx_strand_id
1 'polypeptide(L)'
;MRMKRVFMLFTIALFAFACGENVEDPNKGAAPEIVVETESPMWIDSAEGIYEIAYSIENPSAGLKLEAESNVDWASVVVIKDDAVSFVVQANTESSDRRGSINLKYGTAKASVTIFQHVKVDVNFEAKTTDGSVFTHCTNEAGVHSYFVTLSKEGVNNDGSFKHGAKYYCFDLCAKEVVSKDETEATIPNGTYSLSMTGELSDRAINYMYSYYVVGDNYYQEEVGFADAEVVVEDGRIVANVALANGEFHRVEYSGSLVIPVYNATVTEGLSTLTGSHTFDITDGVFVGAFVGDLMYNGCNTCQVYLYEYLDYNTGEERGDQFQIDLQLPAGSRDIVGTYTHGTTAGHFIPGSAEDLGGQYMQQNSWYMTAGYIDFAPLVRGSVKVEKESDKVYIFTIDTVDDRGNAIKGTFRGSGEFIDW
;
A
#
# COMPACT_ATOMS: atom_id res chain seq x y z
N MET A 1 1.43 -36.85 18.88
CA MET A 1 0.88 -37.88 17.94
C MET A 1 2.02 -38.29 17.02
N ARG A 2 2.46 -39.56 17.06
CA ARG A 2 3.69 -40.02 16.38
C ARG A 2 3.45 -40.17 14.90
N MET A 3 4.21 -39.45 14.09
CA MET A 3 4.21 -39.59 12.62
C MET A 3 5.17 -40.72 12.22
N LYS A 4 4.61 -41.76 11.57
CA LYS A 4 5.33 -42.92 11.06
C LYS A 4 6.12 -42.56 9.81
N ARG A 5 7.43 -42.82 9.84
CA ARG A 5 8.30 -42.81 8.66
C ARG A 5 7.97 -44.03 7.80
N VAL A 6 7.60 -43.76 6.55
CA VAL A 6 7.45 -44.81 5.50
C VAL A 6 8.76 -44.92 4.77
N PHE A 7 9.47 -46.03 4.97
CA PHE A 7 10.61 -46.45 4.16
C PHE A 7 10.07 -47.10 2.89
N MET A 8 10.43 -46.54 1.74
CA MET A 8 10.16 -47.15 0.44
C MET A 8 11.41 -47.91 -0.02
N LEU A 9 11.37 -49.24 0.13
CA LEU A 9 12.38 -50.16 -0.42
C LEU A 9 12.21 -50.23 -1.95
N PHE A 10 13.22 -49.85 -2.68
CA PHE A 10 13.34 -50.20 -4.10
C PHE A 10 14.00 -51.58 -4.23
N THR A 11 13.23 -52.52 -4.73
CA THR A 11 13.69 -53.88 -5.05
C THR A 11 14.38 -53.89 -6.40
N ILE A 12 15.69 -54.12 -6.43
CA ILE A 12 16.45 -54.35 -7.64
C ILE A 12 16.33 -55.81 -8.04
N ALA A 13 15.75 -56.06 -9.22
CA ALA A 13 15.65 -57.39 -9.80
C ALA A 13 17.02 -57.78 -10.43
N LEU A 14 17.70 -58.76 -9.85
CA LEU A 14 18.85 -59.43 -10.44
C LEU A 14 18.43 -60.32 -11.61
N PHE A 15 18.88 -60.01 -12.78
CA PHE A 15 18.95 -61.00 -13.88
C PHE A 15 20.34 -61.60 -13.95
N ALA A 16 20.47 -62.85 -13.52
CA ALA A 16 21.66 -63.65 -13.74
C ALA A 16 21.63 -64.29 -15.13
N PHE A 17 22.57 -63.95 -15.99
CA PHE A 17 22.96 -64.80 -17.14
C PHE A 17 24.44 -65.18 -16.96
N ALA A 18 24.62 -66.48 -16.92
CA ALA A 18 25.94 -67.10 -16.81
C ALA A 18 26.55 -67.36 -18.20
N CYS A 19 27.83 -67.25 -18.21
CA CYS A 19 28.89 -67.91 -19.00
C CYS A 19 29.74 -67.00 -19.89
N GLY A 20 31.04 -67.01 -19.59
CA GLY A 20 32.11 -66.60 -20.49
C GLY A 20 33.25 -65.84 -19.79
N GLU A 21 34.33 -66.51 -19.50
CA GLU A 21 35.59 -65.94 -18.96
C GLU A 21 36.10 -64.78 -19.83
N ASN A 22 35.98 -63.61 -19.26
CA ASN A 22 36.87 -62.47 -19.29
C ASN A 22 36.25 -61.51 -18.31
N VAL A 23 36.79 -61.40 -17.09
CA VAL A 23 36.46 -60.34 -16.15
C VAL A 23 37.07 -59.07 -16.68
N GLU A 24 36.43 -58.50 -17.69
CA GLU A 24 36.61 -57.07 -17.95
C GLU A 24 35.95 -56.34 -16.76
N ASP A 25 36.73 -55.55 -16.07
CA ASP A 25 36.27 -54.64 -15.04
C ASP A 25 35.04 -53.86 -15.62
N PRO A 26 33.82 -54.08 -15.12
CA PRO A 26 32.59 -53.47 -15.69
C PRO A 26 32.67 -51.95 -15.74
N ASN A 27 33.63 -51.34 -15.06
CA ASN A 27 33.83 -49.89 -15.05
C ASN A 27 35.00 -49.42 -15.92
N LYS A 28 35.67 -50.32 -16.69
CA LYS A 28 36.74 -49.95 -17.54
C LYS A 28 36.28 -49.13 -18.75
N GLY A 29 36.31 -47.80 -18.59
CA GLY A 29 35.86 -46.81 -19.57
C GLY A 29 34.61 -46.01 -19.19
N ALA A 30 34.03 -46.23 -18.03
CA ALA A 30 32.98 -45.37 -17.52
C ALA A 30 33.52 -43.95 -17.24
N ALA A 31 32.77 -42.94 -17.63
CA ALA A 31 33.14 -41.55 -17.37
C ALA A 31 33.14 -41.27 -15.85
N PRO A 32 34.01 -40.38 -15.36
CA PRO A 32 33.97 -39.94 -13.97
C PRO A 32 32.62 -39.35 -13.62
N GLU A 33 32.14 -39.61 -12.39
CA GLU A 33 30.91 -39.05 -11.85
C GLU A 33 31.16 -38.47 -10.45
N ILE A 34 30.55 -37.33 -10.14
CA ILE A 34 30.57 -36.73 -8.81
C ILE A 34 29.29 -37.13 -8.12
N VAL A 35 29.38 -37.89 -7.05
CA VAL A 35 28.26 -38.23 -6.17
C VAL A 35 28.29 -37.31 -4.98
N VAL A 36 27.29 -36.42 -4.85
CA VAL A 36 27.12 -35.55 -3.70
C VAL A 36 26.31 -36.29 -2.64
N GLU A 37 26.89 -36.40 -1.43
CA GLU A 37 26.30 -37.10 -0.30
C GLU A 37 25.55 -36.14 0.63
N THR A 38 25.89 -34.84 0.53
CA THR A 38 25.18 -33.78 1.28
C THR A 38 23.78 -33.54 0.68
N GLU A 39 22.79 -33.37 1.55
CA GLU A 39 21.43 -33.03 1.14
C GLU A 39 21.41 -31.68 0.37
N SER A 40 20.67 -31.63 -0.74
CA SER A 40 20.48 -30.41 -1.53
C SER A 40 18.98 -30.17 -1.74
N PRO A 41 18.44 -28.99 -1.39
CA PRO A 41 19.13 -27.81 -0.89
C PRO A 41 19.62 -27.96 0.56
N MET A 42 20.79 -27.38 0.83
CA MET A 42 21.39 -27.29 2.16
C MET A 42 20.93 -26.00 2.82
N TRP A 43 20.29 -26.11 3.99
CA TRP A 43 19.89 -24.97 4.79
C TRP A 43 20.94 -24.66 5.86
N ILE A 44 21.33 -23.39 5.95
CA ILE A 44 22.35 -22.90 6.88
C ILE A 44 21.84 -21.72 7.69
N ASP A 45 22.40 -21.56 8.89
CA ASP A 45 22.00 -20.46 9.80
C ASP A 45 22.39 -19.09 9.25
N SER A 46 21.76 -18.05 9.77
CA SER A 46 22.03 -16.65 9.42
C SER A 46 23.43 -16.16 9.80
N ALA A 47 24.06 -16.78 10.80
CA ALA A 47 25.41 -16.42 11.25
C ALA A 47 26.50 -16.78 10.21
N GLU A 48 27.63 -16.09 10.30
CA GLU A 48 28.84 -16.54 9.62
C GLU A 48 29.26 -17.94 10.10
N GLY A 49 29.80 -18.74 9.18
CA GLY A 49 30.19 -20.09 9.56
C GLY A 49 30.99 -20.82 8.49
N ILE A 50 31.51 -21.99 8.86
CA ILE A 50 32.19 -22.92 7.95
C ILE A 50 31.32 -24.15 7.81
N TYR A 51 31.06 -24.55 6.58
CA TYR A 51 30.22 -25.70 6.23
C TYR A 51 30.97 -26.64 5.30
N GLU A 52 30.51 -27.89 5.23
CA GLU A 52 31.12 -28.92 4.38
C GLU A 52 30.10 -29.60 3.48
N ILE A 53 30.47 -29.85 2.23
CA ILE A 53 29.76 -30.66 1.28
C ILE A 53 30.52 -31.97 1.14
N ALA A 54 29.94 -33.07 1.60
CA ALA A 54 30.49 -34.41 1.42
C ALA A 54 30.23 -34.90 0.00
N TYR A 55 31.24 -35.48 -0.63
CA TYR A 55 31.14 -36.03 -1.95
C TYR A 55 32.06 -37.25 -2.14
N SER A 56 31.82 -38.04 -3.18
CA SER A 56 32.72 -39.07 -3.68
C SER A 56 32.85 -38.98 -5.20
N ILE A 57 33.93 -39.52 -5.72
CA ILE A 57 34.17 -39.61 -7.18
C ILE A 57 34.06 -41.07 -7.56
N GLU A 58 33.09 -41.42 -8.39
CA GLU A 58 33.03 -42.70 -9.06
C GLU A 58 33.88 -42.68 -10.33
N ASN A 59 34.54 -43.80 -10.64
CA ASN A 59 35.45 -43.97 -11.80
C ASN A 59 36.53 -42.88 -11.89
N PRO A 60 37.32 -42.63 -10.83
CA PRO A 60 38.30 -41.55 -10.80
C PRO A 60 39.36 -41.75 -11.88
N SER A 61 39.75 -40.67 -12.55
CA SER A 61 40.77 -40.66 -13.60
C SER A 61 42.10 -40.09 -13.06
N ALA A 62 43.21 -40.76 -13.38
CA ALA A 62 44.52 -40.31 -12.93
C ALA A 62 44.84 -38.90 -13.44
N GLY A 63 45.34 -38.05 -12.55
CA GLY A 63 45.77 -36.67 -12.87
C GLY A 63 44.65 -35.62 -12.86
N LEU A 64 43.39 -36.00 -12.74
CA LEU A 64 42.32 -35.03 -12.52
C LEU A 64 42.21 -34.65 -11.03
N LYS A 65 41.81 -33.41 -10.79
CA LYS A 65 41.51 -32.88 -9.45
C LYS A 65 40.12 -32.28 -9.46
N LEU A 66 39.46 -32.34 -8.30
CA LEU A 66 38.22 -31.61 -8.10
C LEU A 66 38.51 -30.11 -8.05
N GLU A 67 37.70 -29.36 -8.78
CA GLU A 67 37.55 -27.91 -8.69
C GLU A 67 36.22 -27.60 -8.04
N ALA A 68 36.15 -26.56 -7.18
CA ALA A 68 34.92 -26.11 -6.58
C ALA A 68 34.87 -24.58 -6.51
N GLU A 69 33.73 -24.00 -6.81
CA GLU A 69 33.52 -22.56 -6.79
C GLU A 69 32.11 -22.18 -6.28
N SER A 70 32.02 -21.03 -5.67
CA SER A 70 30.74 -20.42 -5.32
C SER A 70 30.23 -19.53 -6.45
N ASN A 71 28.91 -19.49 -6.66
CA ASN A 71 28.30 -18.57 -7.60
C ASN A 71 27.82 -17.25 -6.95
N VAL A 72 28.12 -17.06 -5.63
CA VAL A 72 27.71 -15.88 -4.85
C VAL A 72 28.88 -15.35 -4.03
N ASP A 73 28.89 -14.03 -3.79
CA ASP A 73 30.02 -13.36 -3.12
C ASP A 73 30.03 -13.59 -1.58
N TRP A 74 28.88 -13.92 -1.00
CA TRP A 74 28.75 -14.16 0.43
C TRP A 74 29.16 -15.59 0.86
N ALA A 75 29.46 -16.46 -0.08
CA ALA A 75 30.00 -17.79 0.20
C ALA A 75 31.31 -18.02 -0.60
N SER A 76 32.30 -18.64 -0.01
CA SER A 76 33.58 -18.89 -0.65
C SER A 76 34.13 -20.27 -0.29
N VAL A 77 34.61 -21.03 -1.30
CA VAL A 77 35.29 -22.30 -1.07
C VAL A 77 36.67 -22.03 -0.47
N VAL A 78 37.02 -22.72 0.61
CA VAL A 78 38.28 -22.54 1.35
C VAL A 78 39.20 -23.75 1.27
N VAL A 79 38.64 -24.97 1.33
CA VAL A 79 39.41 -26.21 1.30
C VAL A 79 38.67 -27.27 0.49
N ILE A 80 39.41 -27.97 -0.39
CA ILE A 80 38.95 -29.17 -1.08
C ILE A 80 39.75 -30.35 -0.53
N LYS A 81 39.08 -31.28 0.15
CA LYS A 81 39.60 -32.54 0.67
C LYS A 81 39.23 -33.68 -0.30
N ASP A 82 39.71 -34.89 -0.06
CA ASP A 82 39.45 -36.05 -0.92
C ASP A 82 37.95 -36.47 -0.88
N ASP A 83 37.23 -36.14 0.21
CA ASP A 83 35.87 -36.58 0.48
C ASP A 83 34.91 -35.41 0.85
N ALA A 84 35.42 -34.17 0.94
CA ALA A 84 34.61 -33.01 1.29
C ALA A 84 35.15 -31.71 0.69
N VAL A 85 34.22 -30.77 0.45
CA VAL A 85 34.53 -29.37 0.12
C VAL A 85 34.05 -28.49 1.28
N SER A 86 35.03 -27.81 1.92
CA SER A 86 34.72 -26.82 2.96
C SER A 86 34.55 -25.42 2.35
N PHE A 87 33.51 -24.71 2.75
CA PHE A 87 33.26 -23.33 2.35
C PHE A 87 32.87 -22.49 3.56
N VAL A 88 33.16 -21.20 3.51
CA VAL A 88 32.74 -20.21 4.51
C VAL A 88 31.58 -19.41 3.95
N VAL A 89 30.68 -19.01 4.83
CA VAL A 89 29.62 -18.05 4.53
C VAL A 89 29.74 -16.83 5.43
N GLN A 90 29.41 -15.66 4.89
CA GLN A 90 29.27 -14.43 5.68
C GLN A 90 27.91 -14.42 6.36
N ALA A 91 27.78 -13.69 7.48
CA ALA A 91 26.48 -13.50 8.14
C ALA A 91 25.46 -12.88 7.16
N ASN A 92 24.23 -13.38 7.19
CA ASN A 92 23.13 -12.77 6.43
C ASN A 92 22.64 -11.52 7.21
N THR A 93 22.85 -10.35 6.63
CA THR A 93 22.42 -9.05 7.15
C THR A 93 21.26 -8.44 6.35
N GLU A 94 20.68 -9.24 5.43
CA GLU A 94 19.50 -8.87 4.65
C GLU A 94 18.22 -9.24 5.43
N SER A 95 17.08 -8.66 5.06
CA SER A 95 15.78 -8.93 5.67
C SER A 95 15.09 -10.18 5.12
N SER A 96 15.74 -10.91 4.20
CA SER A 96 15.22 -12.14 3.58
C SER A 96 16.23 -13.28 3.59
N ASP A 97 15.71 -14.50 3.40
CA ASP A 97 16.55 -15.68 3.11
C ASP A 97 17.27 -15.47 1.78
N ARG A 98 18.53 -15.88 1.73
CA ARG A 98 19.31 -15.76 0.48
C ARG A 98 19.74 -17.12 -0.06
N ARG A 99 19.90 -17.19 -1.38
CA ARG A 99 20.17 -18.42 -2.10
C ARG A 99 21.48 -18.32 -2.88
N GLY A 100 22.28 -19.39 -2.84
CA GLY A 100 23.47 -19.57 -3.68
C GLY A 100 23.67 -21.02 -4.06
N SER A 101 24.80 -21.31 -4.70
CA SER A 101 25.24 -22.68 -4.96
C SER A 101 26.77 -22.81 -4.91
N ILE A 102 27.24 -23.99 -4.48
CA ILE A 102 28.61 -24.42 -4.63
C ILE A 102 28.64 -25.42 -5.79
N ASN A 103 29.40 -25.07 -6.83
CA ASN A 103 29.56 -25.87 -8.05
C ASN A 103 30.81 -26.71 -7.94
N LEU A 104 30.72 -28.00 -8.24
CA LEU A 104 31.80 -28.97 -8.23
C LEU A 104 32.09 -29.41 -9.67
N LYS A 105 33.38 -29.57 -10.03
CA LYS A 105 33.80 -30.02 -11.34
C LYS A 105 35.01 -30.98 -11.24
N TYR A 106 34.91 -32.13 -11.89
CA TYR A 106 35.98 -33.09 -11.98
C TYR A 106 36.10 -33.57 -13.44
N GLY A 107 37.07 -33.02 -14.19
CA GLY A 107 37.15 -33.22 -15.61
C GLY A 107 35.88 -32.75 -16.35
N THR A 108 35.12 -33.68 -16.91
CA THR A 108 33.84 -33.41 -17.57
C THR A 108 32.65 -33.55 -16.63
N ALA A 109 32.79 -34.22 -15.48
CA ALA A 109 31.74 -34.38 -14.49
C ALA A 109 31.46 -33.05 -13.74
N LYS A 110 30.20 -32.77 -13.50
CA LYS A 110 29.76 -31.56 -12.78
C LYS A 110 28.64 -31.93 -11.79
N ALA A 111 28.65 -31.29 -10.62
CA ALA A 111 27.60 -31.34 -9.65
C ALA A 111 27.40 -29.93 -9.03
N SER A 112 26.26 -29.68 -8.44
CA SER A 112 25.97 -28.40 -7.78
C SER A 112 25.14 -28.65 -6.51
N VAL A 113 25.52 -28.03 -5.42
CA VAL A 113 24.75 -28.03 -4.17
C VAL A 113 24.15 -26.63 -3.99
N THR A 114 22.83 -26.56 -3.97
CA THR A 114 22.12 -25.32 -3.63
C THR A 114 22.22 -25.09 -2.12
N ILE A 115 22.57 -23.89 -1.71
CA ILE A 115 22.60 -23.43 -0.33
C ILE A 115 21.56 -22.33 -0.12
N PHE A 116 20.80 -22.41 0.99
CA PHE A 116 19.94 -21.36 1.48
C PHE A 116 20.44 -20.91 2.83
N GLN A 117 20.57 -19.60 3.02
CA GLN A 117 20.93 -19.06 4.31
C GLN A 117 19.75 -18.26 4.86
N HIS A 118 19.35 -18.63 6.10
CA HIS A 118 18.23 -17.97 6.78
C HIS A 118 18.51 -16.49 7.05
N VAL A 119 17.43 -15.71 7.11
CA VAL A 119 17.45 -14.35 7.64
C VAL A 119 17.78 -14.38 9.14
N LYS A 120 18.53 -13.38 9.61
CA LYS A 120 18.78 -13.19 11.05
C LYS A 120 17.50 -12.74 11.74
N VAL A 121 17.21 -13.27 12.93
CA VAL A 121 16.09 -12.84 13.77
C VAL A 121 16.56 -12.73 15.23
N ASP A 122 16.61 -11.50 15.75
CA ASP A 122 16.90 -11.21 17.16
C ASP A 122 15.61 -11.17 17.98
N VAL A 123 14.51 -10.68 17.37
CA VAL A 123 13.20 -10.54 18.03
C VAL A 123 12.10 -11.14 17.15
N ASN A 124 11.32 -12.07 17.73
CA ASN A 124 10.07 -12.53 17.16
C ASN A 124 8.91 -11.77 17.83
N PHE A 125 8.09 -11.11 17.02
CA PHE A 125 6.95 -10.33 17.49
C PHE A 125 5.65 -10.84 16.84
N GLU A 126 4.73 -11.34 17.63
CA GLU A 126 3.40 -11.75 17.20
C GLU A 126 2.42 -10.60 17.47
N ALA A 127 2.02 -9.87 16.43
CA ALA A 127 1.00 -8.84 16.51
C ALA A 127 -0.40 -9.45 16.66
N LYS A 128 -1.29 -8.75 17.36
CA LYS A 128 -2.70 -9.14 17.58
C LYS A 128 -3.70 -8.22 16.92
N THR A 129 -3.25 -7.02 16.56
CA THR A 129 -4.06 -5.99 15.91
C THR A 129 -3.36 -5.46 14.68
N THR A 130 -4.16 -5.06 13.70
CA THR A 130 -3.76 -4.21 12.60
C THR A 130 -4.64 -2.97 12.62
N ASP A 131 -4.00 -1.82 12.59
CA ASP A 131 -4.61 -0.50 12.49
C ASP A 131 -4.03 0.18 11.24
N GLY A 132 -4.65 1.23 10.75
CA GLY A 132 -4.09 1.97 9.62
C GLY A 132 -5.14 2.54 8.70
N SER A 133 -4.71 3.07 7.54
CA SER A 133 -5.58 3.65 6.53
C SER A 133 -4.98 3.54 5.13
N VAL A 134 -5.82 3.56 4.11
CA VAL A 134 -5.40 3.67 2.70
C VAL A 134 -5.48 5.13 2.27
N PHE A 135 -4.39 5.62 1.66
CA PHE A 135 -4.29 6.95 1.07
C PHE A 135 -4.21 6.83 -0.45
N THR A 136 -5.25 7.29 -1.14
CA THR A 136 -5.42 7.07 -2.59
C THR A 136 -4.62 8.02 -3.48
N HIS A 137 -3.95 9.05 -2.93
CA HIS A 137 -3.27 10.10 -3.68
C HIS A 137 -1.83 10.39 -3.24
N CYS A 138 -1.22 9.51 -2.45
CA CYS A 138 0.07 9.80 -1.78
C CYS A 138 1.27 9.14 -2.44
N THR A 139 1.18 8.74 -3.72
CA THR A 139 2.30 8.11 -4.44
C THR A 139 2.67 8.88 -5.70
N ASN A 140 3.93 8.72 -6.14
CA ASN A 140 4.45 9.36 -7.36
C ASN A 140 4.06 8.61 -8.64
N GLU A 141 3.53 7.39 -8.53
CA GLU A 141 3.10 6.58 -9.67
C GLU A 141 1.57 6.54 -9.74
N ALA A 142 1.01 6.89 -10.90
CA ALA A 142 -0.44 6.87 -11.10
C ALA A 142 -1.04 5.47 -10.87
N GLY A 143 -2.09 5.41 -10.06
CA GLY A 143 -2.78 4.17 -9.70
C GLY A 143 -2.08 3.34 -8.62
N VAL A 144 -0.99 3.81 -8.02
CA VAL A 144 -0.40 3.24 -6.80
C VAL A 144 -0.97 3.97 -5.59
N HIS A 145 -1.41 3.22 -4.59
CA HIS A 145 -1.98 3.73 -3.34
C HIS A 145 -1.06 3.39 -2.18
N SER A 146 -1.09 4.20 -1.13
CA SER A 146 -0.37 3.99 0.11
C SER A 146 -1.27 3.29 1.11
N TYR A 147 -0.88 2.11 1.56
CA TYR A 147 -1.53 1.33 2.62
C TYR A 147 -0.69 1.47 3.88
N PHE A 148 -1.02 2.45 4.72
CA PHE A 148 -0.35 2.62 6.00
C PHE A 148 -0.88 1.62 7.01
N VAL A 149 -0.04 0.71 7.48
CA VAL A 149 -0.38 -0.43 8.33
C VAL A 149 0.41 -0.36 9.62
N THR A 150 -0.26 -0.42 10.75
CA THR A 150 0.35 -0.47 12.08
C THR A 150 0.05 -1.81 12.74
N LEU A 151 1.08 -2.60 13.01
CA LEU A 151 0.99 -3.89 13.69
C LEU A 151 1.39 -3.75 15.16
N SER A 152 0.53 -4.19 16.08
CA SER A 152 0.79 -4.15 17.51
C SER A 152 0.14 -5.32 18.25
N LYS A 153 0.40 -5.43 19.56
CA LYS A 153 -0.33 -6.37 20.46
C LYS A 153 -1.55 -5.72 21.08
N GLU A 154 -1.51 -4.44 21.31
CA GLU A 154 -2.44 -3.69 22.15
C GLU A 154 -3.41 -2.78 21.36
N GLY A 155 -3.17 -2.59 20.05
CA GLY A 155 -3.88 -1.61 19.22
C GLY A 155 -3.56 -0.16 19.60
N VAL A 156 -4.16 0.79 18.92
CA VAL A 156 -4.03 2.22 19.18
C VAL A 156 -5.10 2.72 20.17
N ASN A 157 -4.98 3.96 20.63
CA ASN A 157 -6.03 4.65 21.38
C ASN A 157 -7.17 5.07 20.42
N ASN A 158 -8.31 5.50 20.98
CA ASN A 158 -9.47 5.93 20.19
C ASN A 158 -9.20 7.15 19.30
N ASP A 159 -8.20 7.93 19.61
CA ASP A 159 -7.74 9.09 18.83
C ASP A 159 -6.61 8.74 17.83
N GLY A 160 -6.28 7.45 17.68
CA GLY A 160 -5.22 6.95 16.81
C GLY A 160 -3.81 7.05 17.40
N SER A 161 -3.62 7.63 18.59
CA SER A 161 -2.31 7.72 19.24
C SER A 161 -1.84 6.37 19.79
N PHE A 162 -0.53 6.20 19.92
CA PHE A 162 0.07 4.98 20.44
C PHE A 162 -0.08 4.89 21.98
N LYS A 163 -0.37 3.68 22.47
CA LYS A 163 -0.44 3.41 23.91
C LYS A 163 0.94 3.41 24.54
N HIS A 164 1.07 4.03 25.69
CA HIS A 164 2.34 4.11 26.41
C HIS A 164 2.95 2.73 26.70
N GLY A 165 4.22 2.53 26.34
CA GLY A 165 4.98 1.30 26.53
C GLY A 165 4.65 0.19 25.51
N ALA A 166 3.63 0.33 24.69
CA ALA A 166 3.31 -0.64 23.63
C ALA A 166 4.26 -0.51 22.43
N LYS A 167 4.49 -1.65 21.76
CA LYS A 167 5.39 -1.73 20.60
C LYS A 167 4.59 -1.73 19.32
N TYR A 168 5.01 -0.91 18.35
CA TYR A 168 4.38 -0.75 17.05
C TYR A 168 5.39 -0.91 15.92
N TYR A 169 4.95 -1.61 14.89
CA TYR A 169 5.64 -1.69 13.60
C TYR A 169 4.73 -1.05 12.56
N CYS A 170 5.17 0.09 12.05
CA CYS A 170 4.45 0.86 11.03
C CYS A 170 5.06 0.59 9.66
N PHE A 171 4.21 0.30 8.68
CA PHE A 171 4.59 0.06 7.30
C PHE A 171 3.74 0.90 6.38
N ASP A 172 4.36 1.65 5.50
CA ASP A 172 3.69 2.31 4.38
C ASP A 172 3.91 1.48 3.12
N LEU A 173 2.94 0.62 2.81
CA LEU A 173 2.99 -0.34 1.69
C LEU A 173 2.36 0.29 0.45
N CYS A 174 3.09 0.34 -0.66
CA CYS A 174 2.60 0.87 -1.93
C CYS A 174 2.07 -0.24 -2.83
N ALA A 175 0.84 -0.11 -3.35
CA ALA A 175 0.24 -1.11 -4.23
C ALA A 175 -0.69 -0.51 -5.30
N LYS A 176 -0.73 -1.17 -6.46
CA LYS A 176 -1.56 -0.78 -7.64
C LYS A 176 -3.01 -1.24 -7.57
N GLU A 177 -3.37 -2.07 -6.63
CA GLU A 177 -4.75 -2.52 -6.49
C GLU A 177 -5.68 -1.33 -6.28
N VAL A 178 -6.71 -1.29 -7.10
CA VAL A 178 -7.63 -0.15 -7.17
C VAL A 178 -8.51 -0.17 -5.93
N VAL A 179 -8.36 0.89 -5.11
CA VAL A 179 -9.39 1.27 -4.16
C VAL A 179 -10.23 2.33 -4.86
N SER A 180 -11.52 2.07 -5.04
CA SER A 180 -12.42 3.09 -5.54
C SER A 180 -12.49 4.24 -4.53
N LYS A 181 -12.51 5.48 -5.04
CA LYS A 181 -12.68 6.68 -4.20
C LYS A 181 -13.99 6.66 -3.39
N ASP A 182 -14.96 5.87 -3.85
CA ASP A 182 -16.28 5.72 -3.23
C ASP A 182 -16.34 4.58 -2.20
N GLU A 183 -15.26 3.82 -2.03
CA GLU A 183 -15.18 2.75 -1.04
C GLU A 183 -14.60 3.28 0.27
N THR A 184 -15.22 2.93 1.38
CA THR A 184 -14.81 3.35 2.72
C THR A 184 -13.80 2.41 3.37
N GLU A 185 -13.65 1.21 2.83
CA GLU A 185 -12.73 0.17 3.33
C GLU A 185 -12.02 -0.52 2.17
N ALA A 186 -10.80 -0.93 2.40
CA ALA A 186 -10.00 -1.70 1.45
C ALA A 186 -9.24 -2.83 2.15
N THR A 187 -8.97 -3.89 1.41
CA THR A 187 -8.10 -4.98 1.87
C THR A 187 -6.66 -4.70 1.47
N ILE A 188 -5.71 -4.87 2.39
CA ILE A 188 -4.28 -4.76 2.09
C ILE A 188 -3.94 -5.82 1.03
N PRO A 189 -3.37 -5.42 -0.14
CA PRO A 189 -3.16 -6.33 -1.25
C PRO A 189 -2.11 -7.39 -0.97
N ASN A 190 -2.37 -8.61 -1.44
CA ASN A 190 -1.39 -9.71 -1.36
C ASN A 190 -0.14 -9.39 -2.20
N GLY A 191 1.01 -9.81 -1.71
CA GLY A 191 2.29 -9.66 -2.42
C GLY A 191 3.48 -9.59 -1.49
N THR A 192 4.67 -9.50 -2.10
CA THR A 192 5.93 -9.24 -1.39
C THR A 192 6.32 -7.79 -1.63
N TYR A 193 6.50 -7.06 -0.56
CA TYR A 193 6.88 -5.64 -0.56
C TYR A 193 8.32 -5.52 -0.06
N SER A 194 9.11 -4.64 -0.69
CA SER A 194 10.51 -4.41 -0.34
C SER A 194 10.77 -2.93 -0.06
N LEU A 195 11.69 -2.64 0.87
CA LEU A 195 12.01 -1.27 1.27
C LEU A 195 12.59 -0.46 0.11
N SER A 196 12.02 0.71 -0.17
CA SER A 196 12.53 1.67 -1.15
C SER A 196 13.18 2.85 -0.43
N MET A 197 14.52 2.96 -0.57
CA MET A 197 15.30 4.05 0.03
C MET A 197 15.41 5.29 -0.87
N THR A 198 14.90 5.23 -2.10
CA THR A 198 15.04 6.33 -3.09
C THR A 198 13.89 7.35 -3.02
N GLY A 199 12.82 7.06 -2.28
CA GLY A 199 11.60 7.87 -2.28
C GLY A 199 10.76 7.72 -3.56
N GLU A 200 11.17 6.86 -4.51
CA GLU A 200 10.33 6.44 -5.63
C GLU A 200 9.36 5.36 -5.15
N LEU A 201 8.09 5.74 -5.05
CA LEU A 201 7.03 4.88 -4.54
C LEU A 201 6.33 4.20 -5.72
N SER A 202 6.80 3.00 -6.04
CA SER A 202 6.23 2.12 -7.06
C SER A 202 5.42 0.99 -6.43
N ASP A 203 4.74 0.22 -7.30
CA ASP A 203 4.02 -0.98 -6.87
C ASP A 203 4.94 -1.95 -6.12
N ARG A 204 4.49 -2.45 -4.96
CA ARG A 204 5.21 -3.35 -4.04
C ARG A 204 6.42 -2.73 -3.34
N ALA A 205 6.52 -1.40 -3.29
CA ALA A 205 7.50 -0.71 -2.45
C ALA A 205 7.00 -0.57 -1.00
N ILE A 206 7.94 -0.50 -0.07
CA ILE A 206 7.74 0.00 1.31
C ILE A 206 8.38 1.37 1.36
N ASN A 207 7.62 2.39 1.72
CA ASN A 207 8.12 3.75 1.84
C ASN A 207 8.93 3.92 3.14
N TYR A 208 10.24 4.11 3.03
CA TYR A 208 11.12 4.24 4.18
C TYR A 208 10.80 5.43 5.09
N MET A 209 10.22 6.51 4.55
CA MET A 209 9.94 7.73 5.31
C MET A 209 8.84 7.55 6.35
N TYR A 210 7.90 6.62 6.09
CA TYR A 210 6.76 6.35 6.97
C TYR A 210 6.74 4.91 7.48
N SER A 211 7.91 4.22 7.40
CA SER A 211 8.02 2.85 7.91
C SER A 211 9.08 2.76 8.99
N TYR A 212 8.65 2.38 10.20
CA TYR A 212 9.48 2.43 11.39
C TYR A 212 8.97 1.51 12.50
N TYR A 213 9.84 1.23 13.44
CA TYR A 213 9.51 0.64 14.74
C TYR A 213 9.46 1.75 15.79
N VAL A 214 8.49 1.67 16.72
CA VAL A 214 8.37 2.63 17.81
C VAL A 214 7.82 1.98 19.07
N VAL A 215 8.25 2.49 20.23
CA VAL A 215 7.61 2.22 21.53
C VAL A 215 6.82 3.46 21.92
N GLY A 216 5.51 3.30 22.08
CA GLY A 216 4.62 4.42 22.39
C GLY A 216 5.02 5.13 23.69
N ASP A 217 5.03 6.45 23.66
CA ASP A 217 5.25 7.31 24.82
C ASP A 217 4.21 8.44 24.84
N ASN A 218 3.94 9.00 26.03
CA ASN A 218 2.97 10.08 26.21
C ASN A 218 3.49 11.44 25.71
N TYR A 219 4.82 11.63 25.59
CA TYR A 219 5.43 12.94 25.33
C TYR A 219 6.34 13.00 24.11
N TYR A 220 7.14 11.98 23.88
CA TYR A 220 8.08 11.90 22.78
C TYR A 220 8.23 10.45 22.33
N GLN A 221 8.08 10.20 21.04
CA GLN A 221 8.23 8.88 20.45
C GLN A 221 9.54 8.84 19.68
N GLU A 222 10.45 7.96 20.07
CA GLU A 222 11.67 7.71 19.32
C GLU A 222 11.39 6.62 18.27
N GLU A 223 11.30 7.05 17.01
CA GLU A 223 11.11 6.15 15.87
C GLU A 223 12.45 5.58 15.44
N VAL A 224 12.51 4.27 15.29
CA VAL A 224 13.67 3.57 14.73
C VAL A 224 13.32 3.15 13.31
N GLY A 225 13.87 3.85 12.33
CA GLY A 225 13.67 3.55 10.91
C GLY A 225 14.19 2.15 10.53
N PHE A 226 13.74 1.63 9.40
CA PHE A 226 14.23 0.38 8.84
C PHE A 226 15.45 0.63 7.95
N ALA A 227 16.52 -0.14 8.17
CA ALA A 227 17.68 -0.19 7.28
C ALA A 227 17.42 -1.13 6.08
N ASP A 228 16.62 -2.17 6.29
CA ASP A 228 16.08 -3.05 5.26
C ASP A 228 14.77 -3.68 5.74
N ALA A 229 13.85 -4.00 4.82
CA ALA A 229 12.59 -4.65 5.14
C ALA A 229 12.01 -5.43 3.96
N GLU A 230 11.47 -6.60 4.26
CA GLU A 230 10.62 -7.38 3.38
C GLU A 230 9.31 -7.71 4.11
N VAL A 231 8.18 -7.39 3.48
CA VAL A 231 6.84 -7.70 4.01
C VAL A 231 6.10 -8.58 3.01
N VAL A 232 5.69 -9.76 3.46
CA VAL A 232 4.86 -10.69 2.70
C VAL A 232 3.44 -10.62 3.23
N VAL A 233 2.50 -10.25 2.36
CA VAL A 233 1.07 -10.23 2.62
C VAL A 233 0.42 -11.38 1.86
N GLU A 234 -0.21 -12.29 2.58
CA GLU A 234 -0.98 -13.41 2.05
C GLU A 234 -2.31 -13.47 2.79
N ASP A 235 -3.33 -14.07 2.21
CA ASP A 235 -4.72 -14.14 2.68
C ASP A 235 -4.91 -14.13 4.21
N GLY A 236 -5.11 -12.95 4.79
CA GLY A 236 -5.29 -12.76 6.23
C GLY A 236 -4.01 -12.85 7.07
N ARG A 237 -2.83 -12.81 6.45
CA ARG A 237 -1.54 -12.89 7.16
C ARG A 237 -0.54 -11.87 6.64
N ILE A 238 0.21 -11.29 7.57
CA ILE A 238 1.40 -10.47 7.27
C ILE A 238 2.61 -11.11 7.96
N VAL A 239 3.69 -11.29 7.23
CA VAL A 239 5.00 -11.65 7.75
C VAL A 239 5.98 -10.58 7.31
N ALA A 240 6.57 -9.86 8.25
CA ALA A 240 7.59 -8.87 7.97
C ALA A 240 8.91 -9.27 8.63
N ASN A 241 9.99 -9.26 7.86
CA ASN A 241 11.36 -9.31 8.36
C ASN A 241 11.95 -7.91 8.18
N VAL A 242 12.43 -7.32 9.26
CA VAL A 242 12.96 -5.96 9.27
C VAL A 242 14.33 -5.91 9.94
N ALA A 243 15.27 -5.24 9.28
CA ALA A 243 16.53 -4.82 9.89
C ALA A 243 16.36 -3.36 10.35
N LEU A 244 16.42 -3.14 11.65
CA LEU A 244 16.31 -1.81 12.23
C LEU A 244 17.61 -1.01 12.05
N ALA A 245 17.51 0.31 11.97
CA ALA A 245 18.67 1.19 11.87
C ALA A 245 19.64 1.10 13.07
N ASN A 246 19.18 0.55 14.22
CA ASN A 246 20.01 0.24 15.39
C ASN A 246 20.76 -1.10 15.29
N GLY A 247 20.56 -1.86 14.22
CA GLY A 247 21.22 -3.15 13.95
C GLY A 247 20.50 -4.37 14.49
N GLU A 248 19.31 -4.25 15.07
CA GLU A 248 18.45 -5.38 15.46
C GLU A 248 17.67 -5.91 14.27
N PHE A 249 17.42 -7.24 14.25
CA PHE A 249 16.63 -7.92 13.22
C PHE A 249 15.35 -8.47 13.85
N HIS A 250 14.21 -7.99 13.42
CA HIS A 250 12.90 -8.36 13.94
C HIS A 250 12.09 -9.12 12.89
N ARG A 251 11.42 -10.20 13.33
CA ARG A 251 10.39 -10.88 12.57
C ARG A 251 9.04 -10.57 13.21
N VAL A 252 8.14 -9.99 12.43
CA VAL A 252 6.81 -9.57 12.85
C VAL A 252 5.78 -10.43 12.11
N GLU A 253 4.88 -11.07 12.84
CA GLU A 253 3.80 -11.87 12.26
C GLU A 253 2.45 -11.37 12.76
N TYR A 254 1.49 -11.27 11.85
CA TYR A 254 0.09 -10.99 12.13
C TYR A 254 -0.80 -11.98 11.37
N SER A 255 -1.91 -12.40 12.00
CA SER A 255 -2.96 -13.17 11.34
C SER A 255 -4.32 -12.64 11.78
N GLY A 256 -5.15 -12.23 10.82
CA GLY A 256 -6.45 -11.65 11.09
C GLY A 256 -7.02 -10.90 9.88
N SER A 257 -7.93 -9.96 10.15
CA SER A 257 -8.48 -9.09 9.11
C SER A 257 -7.40 -8.16 8.56
N LEU A 258 -7.33 -8.06 7.25
CA LEU A 258 -6.47 -7.10 6.53
C LEU A 258 -7.28 -5.94 5.94
N VAL A 259 -8.51 -5.75 6.40
CA VAL A 259 -9.38 -4.65 5.98
C VAL A 259 -9.06 -3.43 6.83
N ILE A 260 -8.76 -2.31 6.17
CA ILE A 260 -8.47 -1.01 6.78
C ILE A 260 -9.32 0.07 6.11
N PRO A 261 -9.64 1.19 6.80
CA PRO A 261 -10.42 2.28 6.24
C PRO A 261 -9.65 2.99 5.10
N VAL A 262 -10.39 3.51 4.15
CA VAL A 262 -9.87 4.41 3.11
C VAL A 262 -9.94 5.83 3.65
N TYR A 263 -8.78 6.48 3.77
CA TYR A 263 -8.69 7.89 4.12
C TYR A 263 -9.03 8.74 2.89
N ASN A 264 -9.78 9.81 3.06
CA ASN A 264 -10.37 10.63 2.00
C ASN A 264 -11.40 9.88 1.13
N ALA A 265 -12.04 8.83 1.66
CA ALA A 265 -13.16 8.20 0.99
C ALA A 265 -14.27 9.24 0.73
N THR A 266 -14.83 9.19 -0.49
CA THR A 266 -15.94 10.07 -0.82
C THR A 266 -17.24 9.56 -0.19
N VAL A 267 -17.84 10.35 0.67
CA VAL A 267 -19.15 10.07 1.29
C VAL A 267 -20.23 10.87 0.57
N THR A 268 -21.31 10.20 0.19
CA THR A 268 -22.42 10.80 -0.58
C THR A 268 -23.80 10.65 0.11
N GLU A 269 -23.84 9.92 1.23
CA GLU A 269 -25.10 9.62 1.94
C GLU A 269 -24.97 9.89 3.45
N GLY A 270 -26.07 10.21 4.08
CA GLY A 270 -26.13 10.46 5.52
C GLY A 270 -25.55 11.81 5.97
N LEU A 271 -25.25 12.71 5.03
CA LEU A 271 -24.57 13.98 5.27
C LEU A 271 -25.49 15.12 5.68
N SER A 272 -26.75 15.15 5.18
CA SER A 272 -27.68 16.23 5.49
C SER A 272 -28.12 16.20 6.95
N THR A 273 -28.14 17.38 7.58
CA THR A 273 -28.76 17.59 8.91
C THR A 273 -30.23 18.02 8.84
N LEU A 274 -30.72 18.33 7.63
CA LEU A 274 -32.09 18.77 7.46
C LEU A 274 -33.12 17.69 7.87
N THR A 275 -34.13 18.10 8.61
CA THR A 275 -35.23 17.23 9.01
C THR A 275 -36.47 17.32 8.10
N GLY A 276 -36.42 18.17 7.07
CA GLY A 276 -37.46 18.38 6.08
C GLY A 276 -37.04 19.34 4.98
N SER A 277 -37.94 19.55 4.01
CA SER A 277 -37.68 20.46 2.89
C SER A 277 -37.49 21.91 3.35
N HIS A 278 -36.57 22.63 2.67
CA HIS A 278 -36.25 24.02 2.93
C HIS A 278 -36.63 24.89 1.71
N THR A 279 -37.23 26.06 1.99
CA THR A 279 -37.53 27.04 0.94
C THR A 279 -37.05 28.43 1.33
N PHE A 280 -36.53 29.18 0.41
CA PHE A 280 -35.95 30.51 0.63
C PHE A 280 -36.33 31.48 -0.49
N ASP A 281 -36.28 32.79 -0.20
CA ASP A 281 -36.43 33.87 -1.17
C ASP A 281 -35.55 35.06 -0.75
N ILE A 282 -34.34 35.11 -1.28
CA ILE A 282 -33.32 36.11 -0.95
C ILE A 282 -33.28 37.14 -2.06
N THR A 283 -33.64 38.40 -1.72
CA THR A 283 -33.81 39.49 -2.70
C THR A 283 -32.65 40.51 -2.74
N ASP A 284 -31.77 40.50 -1.75
CA ASP A 284 -30.63 41.43 -1.61
C ASP A 284 -29.42 40.72 -0.99
N GLY A 285 -29.04 39.59 -1.53
CA GLY A 285 -27.90 38.79 -1.09
C GLY A 285 -26.55 39.27 -1.64
N VAL A 286 -25.49 38.63 -1.18
CA VAL A 286 -24.11 38.83 -1.62
C VAL A 286 -23.57 37.55 -2.19
N PHE A 287 -22.86 37.60 -3.32
CA PHE A 287 -22.16 36.41 -3.82
C PHE A 287 -20.69 36.70 -4.12
N VAL A 288 -19.88 35.65 -4.07
CA VAL A 288 -18.49 35.60 -4.57
C VAL A 288 -18.37 34.41 -5.50
N GLY A 289 -17.86 34.63 -6.72
CA GLY A 289 -17.54 33.55 -7.65
C GLY A 289 -16.02 33.44 -7.85
N ALA A 290 -15.50 32.22 -7.88
CA ALA A 290 -14.09 31.94 -8.16
C ALA A 290 -13.95 30.97 -9.34
N PHE A 291 -13.15 31.37 -10.36
CA PHE A 291 -12.78 30.45 -11.44
C PHE A 291 -11.52 29.69 -11.03
N VAL A 292 -11.64 28.38 -10.80
CA VAL A 292 -10.59 27.52 -10.27
C VAL A 292 -9.98 26.57 -11.32
N GLY A 293 -10.34 26.74 -12.59
CA GLY A 293 -9.83 25.92 -13.68
C GLY A 293 -10.46 24.53 -13.75
N ASP A 294 -9.71 23.56 -14.27
CA ASP A 294 -10.17 22.17 -14.44
C ASP A 294 -9.99 21.37 -13.15
N LEU A 295 -10.84 21.63 -12.15
CA LEU A 295 -10.80 21.01 -10.84
C LEU A 295 -11.02 19.49 -10.90
N MET A 296 -11.81 19.02 -11.86
CA MET A 296 -12.20 17.59 -11.98
C MET A 296 -11.36 16.83 -13.02
N TYR A 297 -10.33 17.44 -13.61
CA TYR A 297 -9.50 16.87 -14.68
C TYR A 297 -10.31 16.28 -15.85
N ASN A 298 -11.41 16.93 -16.19
CA ASN A 298 -12.36 16.50 -17.23
C ASN A 298 -12.49 17.45 -18.42
N GLY A 299 -11.61 18.45 -18.50
CA GLY A 299 -11.59 19.47 -19.55
C GLY A 299 -12.62 20.59 -19.40
N CYS A 300 -13.29 20.69 -18.25
CA CYS A 300 -14.20 21.78 -17.92
C CYS A 300 -13.49 22.90 -17.15
N ASN A 301 -14.06 24.11 -17.14
CA ASN A 301 -13.67 25.18 -16.24
C ASN A 301 -14.67 25.22 -15.08
N THR A 302 -14.22 25.04 -13.84
CA THR A 302 -15.09 25.09 -12.65
C THR A 302 -15.20 26.53 -12.17
N CYS A 303 -16.45 26.99 -11.94
CA CYS A 303 -16.73 28.21 -11.20
C CYS A 303 -17.39 27.84 -9.87
N GLN A 304 -16.69 28.08 -8.77
CA GLN A 304 -17.23 27.95 -7.42
C GLN A 304 -17.96 29.23 -7.06
N VAL A 305 -19.24 29.14 -6.75
CA VAL A 305 -20.09 30.28 -6.40
C VAL A 305 -20.54 30.13 -4.96
N TYR A 306 -20.22 31.12 -4.15
CA TYR A 306 -20.67 31.24 -2.75
C TYR A 306 -21.75 32.28 -2.66
N LEU A 307 -22.95 31.91 -2.24
CA LEU A 307 -24.12 32.77 -2.07
C LEU A 307 -24.38 32.97 -0.56
N TYR A 308 -24.53 34.20 -0.15
CA TYR A 308 -24.80 34.56 1.24
C TYR A 308 -26.06 35.41 1.31
N GLU A 309 -27.03 35.03 2.16
CA GLU A 309 -28.18 35.92 2.45
C GLU A 309 -27.68 37.24 3.03
N TYR A 310 -26.68 37.16 3.92
CA TYR A 310 -26.00 38.34 4.46
C TYR A 310 -24.51 38.03 4.72
N LEU A 311 -23.62 38.91 4.24
CA LEU A 311 -22.20 38.92 4.54
C LEU A 311 -21.71 40.36 4.70
N ASP A 312 -21.11 40.66 5.86
CA ASP A 312 -20.37 41.91 6.08
C ASP A 312 -18.88 41.66 5.85
N TYR A 313 -18.34 42.15 4.74
CA TYR A 313 -16.92 41.98 4.38
C TYR A 313 -15.93 42.63 5.38
N ASN A 314 -16.35 43.59 6.21
CA ASN A 314 -15.48 44.25 7.15
C ASN A 314 -15.32 43.46 8.47
N THR A 315 -16.38 42.80 8.87
CA THR A 315 -16.42 42.06 10.14
C THR A 315 -16.37 40.55 9.94
N GLY A 316 -16.66 40.05 8.73
CA GLY A 316 -16.85 38.64 8.44
C GLY A 316 -18.15 38.08 9.03
N GLU A 317 -19.09 38.92 9.42
CA GLU A 317 -20.38 38.47 9.96
C GLU A 317 -21.25 37.91 8.88
N GLU A 318 -21.73 36.68 9.08
CA GLU A 318 -22.64 35.95 8.19
C GLU A 318 -23.97 35.67 8.91
N ARG A 319 -25.07 35.74 8.17
CA ARG A 319 -26.41 35.42 8.70
C ARG A 319 -27.27 34.77 7.63
N GLY A 320 -28.22 33.93 8.06
CA GLY A 320 -29.22 33.30 7.21
C GLY A 320 -28.70 32.17 6.36
N ASP A 321 -29.28 32.00 5.19
CA ASP A 321 -29.00 30.92 4.26
C ASP A 321 -27.72 31.17 3.43
N GLN A 322 -26.97 30.12 3.20
CA GLN A 322 -25.74 30.14 2.42
C GLN A 322 -25.70 28.95 1.44
N PHE A 323 -25.05 29.15 0.31
CA PHE A 323 -24.82 28.09 -0.67
C PHE A 323 -23.39 28.15 -1.18
N GLN A 324 -22.78 27.00 -1.36
CA GLN A 324 -21.65 26.78 -2.24
C GLN A 324 -22.16 25.99 -3.44
N ILE A 325 -21.87 26.43 -4.65
CA ILE A 325 -22.31 25.77 -5.89
C ILE A 325 -21.15 25.72 -6.86
N ASP A 326 -20.71 24.52 -7.24
CA ASP A 326 -19.63 24.32 -8.19
C ASP A 326 -20.20 24.07 -9.58
N LEU A 327 -20.15 25.11 -10.43
CA LEU A 327 -20.67 25.08 -11.80
C LEU A 327 -19.61 24.64 -12.78
N GLN A 328 -19.91 23.65 -13.62
CA GLN A 328 -19.06 23.16 -14.70
C GLN A 328 -19.34 23.91 -15.99
N LEU A 329 -18.36 24.68 -16.47
CA LEU A 329 -18.43 25.47 -17.69
C LEU A 329 -17.64 24.78 -18.82
N PRO A 330 -17.91 25.08 -20.09
CA PRO A 330 -17.02 24.71 -21.18
C PRO A 330 -15.59 25.22 -20.93
N ALA A 331 -14.58 24.50 -21.41
CA ALA A 331 -13.18 24.87 -21.28
C ALA A 331 -12.94 26.35 -21.66
N GLY A 332 -12.32 27.11 -20.76
CA GLY A 332 -12.00 28.54 -20.94
C GLY A 332 -13.20 29.49 -20.88
N SER A 333 -14.43 28.98 -20.70
CA SER A 333 -15.62 29.86 -20.53
C SER A 333 -15.62 30.49 -19.14
N ARG A 334 -16.07 31.74 -19.08
CA ARG A 334 -16.29 32.50 -17.83
C ARG A 334 -17.73 33.01 -17.71
N ASP A 335 -18.61 32.61 -18.64
CA ASP A 335 -20.03 32.94 -18.59
C ASP A 335 -20.78 31.85 -17.82
N ILE A 336 -21.32 32.25 -16.68
CA ILE A 336 -22.07 31.34 -15.79
C ILE A 336 -23.58 31.39 -16.08
N VAL A 337 -24.05 32.21 -17.02
CA VAL A 337 -25.49 32.29 -17.36
C VAL A 337 -25.91 30.99 -18.02
N GLY A 338 -26.94 30.33 -17.46
CA GLY A 338 -27.41 29.05 -17.97
C GLY A 338 -28.27 28.28 -17.01
N THR A 339 -28.61 27.07 -17.40
CA THR A 339 -29.26 26.09 -16.51
C THR A 339 -28.36 24.88 -16.36
N TYR A 340 -28.05 24.54 -15.12
CA TYR A 340 -27.16 23.47 -14.72
C TYR A 340 -27.96 22.38 -14.06
N THR A 341 -27.89 21.17 -14.56
CA THR A 341 -28.40 19.97 -13.86
C THR A 341 -27.25 19.30 -13.10
N HIS A 342 -27.54 18.33 -12.24
CA HIS A 342 -26.50 17.63 -11.50
C HIS A 342 -25.61 16.77 -12.41
N GLY A 343 -24.31 16.81 -12.22
CA GLY A 343 -23.32 16.06 -13.01
C GLY A 343 -21.93 16.69 -12.94
N THR A 344 -20.97 16.13 -13.68
CA THR A 344 -19.56 16.55 -13.62
C THR A 344 -19.02 17.15 -14.93
N THR A 345 -19.84 17.27 -15.96
CA THR A 345 -19.45 17.83 -17.26
C THR A 345 -20.03 19.24 -17.47
N ALA A 346 -19.60 19.93 -18.53
CA ALA A 346 -20.10 21.28 -18.83
C ALA A 346 -21.64 21.34 -18.90
N GLY A 347 -22.22 22.39 -18.32
CA GLY A 347 -23.67 22.55 -18.16
C GLY A 347 -24.26 21.84 -16.93
N HIS A 348 -23.42 21.37 -16.02
CA HIS A 348 -23.83 20.73 -14.78
C HIS A 348 -23.29 21.47 -13.56
N PHE A 349 -23.96 21.32 -12.41
CA PHE A 349 -23.37 21.59 -11.11
C PHE A 349 -22.86 20.29 -10.50
N ILE A 350 -21.72 20.32 -9.82
CA ILE A 350 -21.13 19.12 -9.20
C ILE A 350 -21.92 18.81 -7.94
N PRO A 351 -22.51 17.59 -7.79
CA PRO A 351 -23.23 17.19 -6.58
C PRO A 351 -22.38 17.31 -5.32
N GLY A 352 -22.99 17.75 -4.23
CA GLY A 352 -22.35 17.81 -2.94
C GLY A 352 -21.98 16.43 -2.41
N SER A 353 -20.78 16.33 -1.83
CA SER A 353 -20.22 15.15 -1.19
C SER A 353 -19.35 15.57 -0.01
N ALA A 354 -18.80 14.63 0.72
CA ALA A 354 -17.79 14.90 1.73
C ALA A 354 -16.62 13.92 1.59
N GLU A 355 -15.45 14.32 2.03
CA GLU A 355 -14.32 13.42 2.26
C GLU A 355 -14.30 13.02 3.73
N ASP A 356 -14.15 11.72 3.99
CA ASP A 356 -13.97 11.19 5.34
C ASP A 356 -12.50 11.27 5.74
N LEU A 357 -12.17 12.15 6.66
CA LEU A 357 -10.84 12.33 7.23
C LEU A 357 -10.71 11.59 8.57
N GLY A 358 -11.08 10.30 8.59
CA GLY A 358 -11.03 9.50 9.81
C GLY A 358 -12.17 9.79 10.77
N GLY A 359 -13.38 9.95 10.25
CA GLY A 359 -14.61 10.26 10.99
C GLY A 359 -14.93 11.77 11.09
N GLN A 360 -14.09 12.61 10.49
CA GLN A 360 -14.38 14.03 10.28
C GLN A 360 -14.70 14.25 8.81
N TYR A 361 -15.87 14.78 8.51
CA TYR A 361 -16.31 15.03 7.15
C TYR A 361 -15.90 16.41 6.68
N MET A 362 -15.14 16.48 5.58
CA MET A 362 -14.82 17.73 4.89
C MET A 362 -15.75 17.88 3.69
N GLN A 363 -16.59 18.91 3.70
CA GLN A 363 -17.54 19.20 2.63
C GLN A 363 -16.85 19.47 1.31
N GLN A 364 -17.38 18.90 0.22
CA GLN A 364 -16.88 19.03 -1.15
C GLN A 364 -18.02 19.42 -2.09
N ASN A 365 -17.69 20.28 -3.08
CA ASN A 365 -18.59 20.67 -4.16
C ASN A 365 -19.84 21.47 -3.71
N SER A 366 -21.08 21.05 -4.07
CA SER A 366 -22.26 21.90 -3.90
C SER A 366 -23.06 21.63 -2.64
N TRP A 367 -23.20 22.63 -1.81
CA TRP A 367 -23.83 22.54 -0.49
C TRP A 367 -24.78 23.70 -0.20
N TYR A 368 -25.81 23.42 0.60
CA TYR A 368 -26.59 24.38 1.38
C TYR A 368 -26.10 24.37 2.82
N MET A 369 -26.06 25.54 3.46
CA MET A 369 -25.69 25.72 4.87
C MET A 369 -26.45 26.91 5.46
N THR A 370 -26.57 26.92 6.78
CA THR A 370 -26.95 28.14 7.53
C THR A 370 -25.69 28.78 8.14
N ALA A 371 -25.71 30.06 8.38
CA ALA A 371 -24.62 30.76 9.07
C ALA A 371 -24.28 30.07 10.40
N GLY A 372 -22.99 29.83 10.61
CA GLY A 372 -22.46 29.05 11.74
C GLY A 372 -22.60 27.55 11.60
N TYR A 373 -22.93 27.03 10.40
CA TYR A 373 -23.00 25.58 10.08
C TYR A 373 -23.95 24.80 11.02
N ILE A 374 -25.05 25.41 11.45
CA ILE A 374 -26.05 24.77 12.35
C ILE A 374 -26.79 23.69 11.55
N ASP A 375 -27.28 24.05 10.37
CA ASP A 375 -27.88 23.15 9.42
C ASP A 375 -27.06 23.16 8.12
N PHE A 376 -26.89 21.98 7.52
CA PHE A 376 -26.20 21.84 6.24
C PHE A 376 -26.73 20.62 5.48
N ALA A 377 -26.65 20.68 4.15
CA ALA A 377 -27.11 19.59 3.26
C ALA A 377 -26.38 19.63 1.91
N PRO A 378 -25.92 18.48 1.38
CA PRO A 378 -25.40 18.41 0.04
C PRO A 378 -26.51 18.63 -0.99
N LEU A 379 -26.23 19.37 -2.06
CA LEU A 379 -27.14 19.49 -3.21
C LEU A 379 -26.82 18.35 -4.18
N VAL A 380 -27.58 17.24 -4.14
CA VAL A 380 -27.19 16.02 -4.86
C VAL A 380 -27.88 15.85 -6.21
N ARG A 381 -29.10 16.38 -6.37
CA ARG A 381 -29.88 16.30 -7.64
C ARG A 381 -30.74 17.53 -7.83
N GLY A 382 -31.13 17.78 -9.08
CA GLY A 382 -32.01 18.89 -9.44
C GLY A 382 -31.35 19.82 -10.43
N SER A 383 -31.67 21.13 -10.34
CA SER A 383 -31.14 22.16 -11.23
C SER A 383 -30.86 23.47 -10.53
N VAL A 384 -29.88 24.20 -11.06
CA VAL A 384 -29.57 25.58 -10.72
C VAL A 384 -29.66 26.40 -12.01
N LYS A 385 -30.53 27.40 -12.07
CA LYS A 385 -30.60 28.35 -13.20
C LYS A 385 -29.98 29.66 -12.77
N VAL A 386 -29.08 30.18 -13.61
CA VAL A 386 -28.38 31.44 -13.38
C VAL A 386 -28.78 32.44 -14.45
N GLU A 387 -29.25 33.61 -14.07
CA GLU A 387 -29.63 34.72 -14.93
C GLU A 387 -28.84 35.97 -14.53
N LYS A 388 -28.41 36.75 -15.50
CA LYS A 388 -27.70 38.02 -15.27
C LYS A 388 -28.71 39.17 -15.41
N GLU A 389 -28.94 39.92 -14.32
CA GLU A 389 -29.79 41.10 -14.33
C GLU A 389 -28.99 42.36 -14.70
N SER A 390 -27.76 42.48 -14.21
CA SER A 390 -26.84 43.57 -14.54
C SER A 390 -25.40 43.10 -14.41
N ASP A 391 -24.40 43.94 -14.61
CA ASP A 391 -22.99 43.56 -14.57
C ASP A 391 -22.54 42.97 -13.21
N LYS A 392 -23.21 43.32 -12.13
CA LYS A 392 -22.88 42.82 -10.78
C LYS A 392 -24.03 42.09 -10.11
N VAL A 393 -25.22 42.02 -10.74
CA VAL A 393 -26.40 41.39 -10.12
C VAL A 393 -26.80 40.15 -10.87
N TYR A 394 -26.88 39.03 -10.17
CA TYR A 394 -27.27 37.74 -10.68
C TYR A 394 -28.44 37.17 -9.90
N ILE A 395 -29.23 36.34 -10.56
CA ILE A 395 -30.38 35.63 -10.00
C ILE A 395 -30.09 34.13 -10.15
N PHE A 396 -30.09 33.41 -9.04
CA PHE A 396 -29.97 31.97 -8.98
C PHE A 396 -31.31 31.38 -8.55
N THR A 397 -31.93 30.60 -9.44
CA THR A 397 -33.09 29.79 -9.08
C THR A 397 -32.62 28.37 -8.80
N ILE A 398 -32.76 27.94 -7.57
CA ILE A 398 -32.30 26.64 -7.07
C ILE A 398 -33.52 25.74 -6.88
N ASP A 399 -33.51 24.57 -7.53
CA ASP A 399 -34.52 23.51 -7.37
C ASP A 399 -33.78 22.19 -7.26
N THR A 400 -33.38 21.86 -6.02
CA THR A 400 -32.52 20.71 -5.74
C THR A 400 -33.11 19.86 -4.62
N VAL A 401 -32.50 18.70 -4.40
CA VAL A 401 -32.76 17.82 -3.24
C VAL A 401 -31.45 17.42 -2.59
N ASP A 402 -31.50 17.19 -1.29
CA ASP A 402 -30.40 16.66 -0.51
C ASP A 402 -30.28 15.12 -0.63
N ASP A 403 -29.33 14.51 0.06
CA ASP A 403 -29.07 13.08 0.10
C ASP A 403 -30.17 12.28 0.85
N ARG A 404 -31.05 12.94 1.60
CA ARG A 404 -32.24 12.36 2.24
C ARG A 404 -33.51 12.55 1.44
N GLY A 405 -33.45 13.27 0.32
CA GLY A 405 -34.61 13.58 -0.53
C GLY A 405 -35.40 14.79 -0.12
N ASN A 406 -34.94 15.60 0.86
CA ASN A 406 -35.56 16.85 1.20
C ASN A 406 -35.36 17.89 0.08
N ALA A 407 -36.38 18.59 -0.32
CA ALA A 407 -36.26 19.63 -1.33
C ALA A 407 -35.64 20.90 -0.74
N ILE A 408 -34.70 21.50 -1.50
CA ILE A 408 -34.06 22.79 -1.22
C ILE A 408 -34.37 23.68 -2.41
N LYS A 409 -35.31 24.64 -2.24
CA LYS A 409 -35.85 25.39 -3.37
C LYS A 409 -36.05 26.87 -3.05
N GLY A 410 -35.69 27.71 -4.02
CA GLY A 410 -35.93 29.13 -3.87
C GLY A 410 -35.19 29.97 -4.92
N THR A 411 -35.25 31.26 -4.70
CA THR A 411 -34.59 32.25 -5.51
C THR A 411 -33.62 33.06 -4.65
N PHE A 412 -32.40 33.20 -5.16
CA PHE A 412 -31.39 34.09 -4.63
C PHE A 412 -31.16 35.19 -5.68
N ARG A 413 -31.36 36.43 -5.33
CA ARG A 413 -30.98 37.62 -6.09
C ARG A 413 -29.92 38.36 -5.28
N GLY A 414 -28.75 38.58 -5.83
CA GLY A 414 -27.66 39.22 -5.10
C GLY A 414 -26.65 39.91 -6.00
N SER A 415 -25.81 40.74 -5.37
CA SER A 415 -24.70 41.42 -6.04
C SER A 415 -23.35 40.82 -5.60
N GLY A 416 -22.39 40.78 -6.52
CA GLY A 416 -21.07 40.25 -6.21
C GLY A 416 -20.08 40.39 -7.35
N GLU A 417 -18.96 39.68 -7.21
CA GLU A 417 -17.87 39.69 -8.19
C GLU A 417 -17.26 38.30 -8.40
N PHE A 418 -16.57 38.16 -9.51
CA PHE A 418 -15.83 36.97 -9.88
C PHE A 418 -14.33 37.25 -9.81
N ILE A 419 -13.60 36.32 -9.19
CA ILE A 419 -12.14 36.35 -9.07
C ILE A 419 -11.52 35.18 -9.83
N ASP A 420 -10.25 35.29 -10.18
CA ASP A 420 -9.39 34.18 -10.63
C ASP A 420 -8.63 33.65 -9.44
N TRP A 421 -8.59 32.34 -9.30
CA TRP A 421 -7.88 31.65 -8.24
C TRP A 421 -6.74 30.80 -8.78
#